data_b58fcb9a4c53e08951b5b64123818a9e
#
_entry.id   b58fcb9a4c53e08951b5b64123818a9e
#
_cell.length_a   1.000
_cell.length_b   1.000
_cell.length_c   1.000
_cell.angle_alpha   90.00
_cell.angle_beta   90.00
_cell.angle_gamma   90.00
#
_symmetry.space_group_name_H-M   'P 1'
#
loop_
_entity.id
_entity.type
_entity.pdbx_description
1 polymer ?
#
loop_
_entity_poly.entity_id
_entity_poly.type
_entity_poly.pdbx_seq_one_letter_code
_entity_poly.pdbx_strand_id
1 'polypeptide(L)'
;IDVKAESDTIARLVRSGAFVYYALLNRLREERPDRVYLFNGRRSTMRAVFRACQQMGVPVYVSEIGCDIQHYCLTENALVHDIESREKEIQQLWENSPHTYEQRVKIASDWFEARACPNVNKNRFVKGQKLGKLPEAWDGSVHNIACFPCSSDEFAAIGKEWENLLFEDQEEGLEWLVEQTKSEANDLHLYVRIHPNLTGIVNESMCRLKALTGSHVTVLRPESSISSYALAEAADTVLTFGSSVGIEAAYRGTPSVLAGRCFYQNLGATYNPSSRDELLQLLLSKLEPKSNEGALRYAYYLATF
;
A
#
# COMPACT_ATOMS: atom_id res chain seq x y z
N ILE A 1 17.25 -2.30 -10.64
CA ILE A 1 17.27 -2.66 -12.10
C ILE A 1 18.68 -2.43 -12.65
N ASP A 2 19.31 -3.45 -13.20
CA ASP A 2 20.57 -3.28 -13.92
C ASP A 2 20.29 -2.53 -15.26
N VAL A 3 20.58 -1.23 -15.27
CA VAL A 3 20.33 -0.33 -16.40
C VAL A 3 21.11 -0.78 -17.65
N LYS A 4 22.27 -1.41 -17.49
CA LYS A 4 23.07 -1.89 -18.62
C LYS A 4 22.46 -3.16 -19.24
N ALA A 5 22.04 -4.10 -18.39
CA ALA A 5 21.40 -5.32 -18.85
C ALA A 5 20.04 -5.04 -19.54
N GLU A 6 19.30 -4.02 -19.07
CA GLU A 6 17.98 -3.65 -19.59
C GLU A 6 17.99 -2.48 -20.60
N SER A 7 19.17 -2.10 -21.09
CA SER A 7 19.33 -0.90 -21.94
C SER A 7 18.41 -0.87 -23.16
N ASP A 8 18.21 -1.99 -23.85
CA ASP A 8 17.37 -2.08 -25.05
C ASP A 8 15.88 -1.95 -24.71
N THR A 9 15.45 -2.53 -23.58
CA THR A 9 14.09 -2.39 -23.08
C THR A 9 13.81 -0.94 -22.67
N ILE A 10 14.72 -0.31 -21.94
CA ILE A 10 14.64 1.11 -21.55
C ILE A 10 14.58 1.99 -22.80
N ALA A 11 15.46 1.77 -23.79
CA ALA A 11 15.48 2.54 -25.02
C ALA A 11 14.16 2.43 -25.80
N ARG A 12 13.55 1.24 -25.88
CA ARG A 12 12.23 1.06 -26.50
C ARG A 12 11.13 1.83 -25.76
N LEU A 13 11.09 1.74 -24.44
CA LEU A 13 10.10 2.44 -23.62
C LEU A 13 10.23 3.96 -23.77
N VAL A 14 11.46 4.49 -23.75
CA VAL A 14 11.74 5.92 -23.94
C VAL A 14 11.32 6.38 -25.34
N ARG A 15 11.67 5.63 -26.39
CA ARG A 15 11.26 5.94 -27.78
C ARG A 15 9.74 5.94 -27.93
N SER A 16 9.06 4.92 -27.40
CA SER A 16 7.59 4.83 -27.45
C SER A 16 6.94 5.99 -26.71
N GLY A 17 7.42 6.31 -25.51
CA GLY A 17 6.94 7.45 -24.74
C GLY A 17 7.16 8.78 -25.46
N ALA A 18 8.37 9.01 -25.99
CA ALA A 18 8.70 10.22 -26.75
C ALA A 18 7.83 10.34 -28.02
N PHE A 19 7.64 9.25 -28.76
CA PHE A 19 6.78 9.25 -29.95
C PHE A 19 5.34 9.67 -29.59
N VAL A 20 4.75 9.05 -28.57
CA VAL A 20 3.39 9.39 -28.12
C VAL A 20 3.31 10.83 -27.64
N TYR A 21 4.30 11.29 -26.86
CA TYR A 21 4.37 12.66 -26.36
C TYR A 21 4.35 13.69 -27.49
N TYR A 22 5.27 13.58 -28.45
CA TYR A 22 5.38 14.56 -29.56
C TYR A 22 4.22 14.47 -30.55
N ALA A 23 3.73 13.25 -30.83
CA ALA A 23 2.55 13.07 -31.70
C ALA A 23 1.32 13.76 -31.08
N LEU A 24 1.11 13.57 -29.77
CA LEU A 24 0.00 14.22 -29.08
C LEU A 24 0.19 15.73 -28.98
N LEU A 25 1.39 16.22 -28.66
CA LEU A 25 1.66 17.67 -28.65
C LEU A 25 1.30 18.34 -29.98
N ASN A 26 1.67 17.73 -31.11
CA ASN A 26 1.32 18.25 -32.42
C ASN A 26 -0.21 18.25 -32.63
N ARG A 27 -0.87 17.16 -32.27
CA ARG A 27 -2.34 17.07 -32.36
C ARG A 27 -3.05 18.10 -31.49
N LEU A 28 -2.60 18.30 -30.26
CA LEU A 28 -3.17 19.27 -29.32
C LEU A 28 -2.96 20.74 -29.76
N ARG A 29 -1.92 21.00 -30.59
CA ARG A 29 -1.70 22.33 -31.20
C ARG A 29 -2.68 22.60 -32.35
N GLU A 30 -3.01 21.56 -33.14
CA GLU A 30 -3.93 21.64 -34.27
C GLU A 30 -5.39 21.62 -33.82
N GLU A 31 -5.71 20.68 -32.92
CA GLU A 31 -7.04 20.48 -32.38
C GLU A 31 -6.96 20.59 -30.86
N ARG A 32 -7.47 21.67 -30.32
CA ARG A 32 -7.49 21.90 -28.87
C ARG A 32 -8.78 21.35 -28.26
N PRO A 33 -8.79 20.09 -27.78
CA PRO A 33 -9.99 19.53 -27.14
C PRO A 33 -10.26 20.21 -25.80
N ASP A 34 -11.52 20.21 -25.36
CA ASP A 34 -11.90 20.71 -24.06
C ASP A 34 -11.31 19.88 -22.92
N ARG A 35 -11.09 18.58 -23.16
CA ARG A 35 -10.56 17.65 -22.16
C ARG A 35 -10.05 16.36 -22.82
N VAL A 36 -9.16 15.65 -22.11
CA VAL A 36 -8.66 14.34 -22.50
C VAL A 36 -8.94 13.33 -21.39
N TYR A 37 -9.43 12.15 -21.75
CA TYR A 37 -9.62 11.03 -20.81
C TYR A 37 -8.48 10.02 -20.99
N LEU A 38 -7.91 9.57 -19.89
CA LEU A 38 -6.74 8.71 -19.86
C LEU A 38 -6.91 7.61 -18.82
N PHE A 39 -6.60 6.36 -19.17
CA PHE A 39 -6.59 5.26 -18.19
C PHE A 39 -5.27 5.22 -17.41
N ASN A 40 -5.35 5.16 -16.07
CA ASN A 40 -4.25 4.96 -15.11
C ASN A 40 -3.14 6.03 -15.11
N GLY A 41 -2.60 6.42 -16.26
CA GLY A 41 -1.56 7.47 -16.37
C GLY A 41 -0.15 7.08 -15.92
N ARG A 42 0.08 5.91 -15.33
CA ARG A 42 1.36 5.49 -14.75
C ARG A 42 2.35 4.96 -15.79
N ARG A 43 1.88 4.16 -16.75
CA ARG A 43 2.74 3.49 -17.72
C ARG A 43 3.35 4.48 -18.73
N SER A 44 4.51 4.14 -19.32
CA SER A 44 5.33 5.03 -20.13
C SER A 44 4.55 5.84 -21.18
N THR A 45 3.71 5.19 -21.99
CA THR A 45 2.90 5.86 -23.02
C THR A 45 1.76 6.68 -22.42
N MET A 46 1.09 6.19 -21.37
CA MET A 46 0.03 6.91 -20.67
C MET A 46 0.59 8.12 -19.90
N ARG A 47 1.76 7.97 -19.30
CA ARG A 47 2.47 9.11 -18.67
C ARG A 47 2.84 10.16 -19.71
N ALA A 48 3.23 9.77 -20.91
CA ALA A 48 3.53 10.70 -21.99
C ALA A 48 2.29 11.51 -22.41
N VAL A 49 1.12 10.87 -22.52
CA VAL A 49 -0.17 11.56 -22.75
C VAL A 49 -0.46 12.57 -21.66
N PHE A 50 -0.37 12.14 -20.39
CA PHE A 50 -0.60 13.00 -19.23
C PHE A 50 0.29 14.26 -19.27
N ARG A 51 1.60 14.07 -19.52
CA ARG A 51 2.56 15.17 -19.61
C ARG A 51 2.32 16.11 -20.80
N ALA A 52 1.91 15.58 -21.94
CA ALA A 52 1.57 16.40 -23.12
C ALA A 52 0.36 17.29 -22.84
N CYS A 53 -0.68 16.75 -22.18
CA CYS A 53 -1.85 17.54 -21.77
C CYS A 53 -1.46 18.65 -20.78
N GLN A 54 -0.65 18.32 -19.75
CA GLN A 54 -0.14 19.32 -18.80
C GLN A 54 0.64 20.44 -19.51
N GLN A 55 1.53 20.09 -20.47
CA GLN A 55 2.33 21.06 -21.22
C GLN A 55 1.45 22.00 -22.06
N MET A 56 0.32 21.51 -22.55
CA MET A 56 -0.60 22.28 -23.40
C MET A 56 -1.72 22.96 -22.60
N GLY A 57 -1.80 22.75 -21.28
CA GLY A 57 -2.89 23.28 -20.44
C GLY A 57 -4.26 22.73 -20.82
N VAL A 58 -4.31 21.47 -21.33
CA VAL A 58 -5.56 20.78 -21.63
C VAL A 58 -5.95 19.93 -20.42
N PRO A 59 -7.17 20.09 -19.88
CA PRO A 59 -7.65 19.28 -18.76
C PRO A 59 -7.56 17.78 -19.07
N VAL A 60 -6.97 17.01 -18.17
CA VAL A 60 -6.86 15.56 -18.30
C VAL A 60 -7.57 14.87 -17.13
N TYR A 61 -8.46 13.94 -17.46
CA TYR A 61 -9.18 13.10 -16.51
C TYR A 61 -8.59 11.71 -16.54
N VAL A 62 -7.95 11.31 -15.44
CA VAL A 62 -7.33 9.99 -15.32
C VAL A 62 -8.32 9.05 -14.66
N SER A 63 -8.65 7.96 -15.37
CA SER A 63 -9.60 6.95 -14.88
C SER A 63 -8.89 5.74 -14.27
N GLU A 64 -9.52 5.13 -13.28
CA GLU A 64 -9.16 3.83 -12.71
C GLU A 64 -10.44 3.09 -12.30
N ILE A 65 -10.32 1.80 -11.96
CA ILE A 65 -11.43 1.03 -11.38
C ILE A 65 -11.80 1.66 -10.03
N GLY A 66 -13.09 1.87 -9.80
CA GLY A 66 -13.63 2.40 -8.54
C GLY A 66 -13.79 1.31 -7.47
N CYS A 67 -14.85 1.39 -6.67
CA CYS A 67 -15.13 0.44 -5.59
C CYS A 67 -15.34 -1.00 -6.09
N ASP A 68 -15.77 -1.18 -7.33
CA ASP A 68 -15.90 -2.49 -8.00
C ASP A 68 -15.74 -2.35 -9.52
N ILE A 69 -15.88 -3.47 -10.26
CA ILE A 69 -15.71 -3.50 -11.73
C ILE A 69 -16.81 -2.76 -12.52
N GLN A 70 -17.88 -2.35 -11.88
CA GLN A 70 -18.98 -1.60 -12.49
C GLN A 70 -18.83 -0.09 -12.29
N HIS A 71 -17.89 0.31 -11.42
CA HIS A 71 -17.60 1.68 -11.08
C HIS A 71 -16.20 2.07 -11.54
N TYR A 72 -16.02 3.32 -11.90
CA TYR A 72 -14.73 3.90 -12.21
C TYR A 72 -14.58 5.25 -11.48
N CYS A 73 -13.36 5.58 -11.15
CA CYS A 73 -13.02 6.90 -10.65
C CYS A 73 -12.41 7.78 -11.74
N LEU A 74 -12.57 9.09 -11.61
CA LEU A 74 -11.93 10.09 -12.45
C LEU A 74 -11.22 11.12 -11.57
N THR A 75 -9.92 11.21 -11.71
CA THR A 75 -9.10 12.22 -11.02
C THR A 75 -8.71 13.29 -12.04
N GLU A 76 -9.07 14.53 -11.78
CA GLU A 76 -8.80 15.65 -12.69
C GLU A 76 -7.37 16.18 -12.47
N ASN A 77 -6.61 16.29 -13.56
CA ASN A 77 -5.25 16.87 -13.62
C ASN A 77 -4.24 16.25 -12.66
N ALA A 78 -4.54 15.09 -12.07
CA ALA A 78 -3.64 14.33 -11.21
C ALA A 78 -3.69 12.85 -11.60
N LEU A 79 -2.67 12.10 -11.18
CA LEU A 79 -2.69 10.65 -11.33
C LEU A 79 -3.58 10.03 -10.25
N VAL A 80 -4.16 8.89 -10.54
CA VAL A 80 -4.93 8.11 -9.55
C VAL A 80 -4.08 7.65 -8.36
N HIS A 81 -2.76 7.71 -8.50
CA HIS A 81 -1.79 7.38 -7.45
C HIS A 81 -1.26 8.62 -6.71
N ASP A 82 -1.72 9.82 -7.04
CA ASP A 82 -1.32 11.03 -6.34
C ASP A 82 -1.89 11.03 -4.91
N ILE A 83 -0.99 10.99 -3.92
CA ILE A 83 -1.36 10.83 -2.51
C ILE A 83 -2.17 12.04 -2.03
N GLU A 84 -1.73 13.25 -2.38
CA GLU A 84 -2.40 14.49 -1.94
C GLU A 84 -3.80 14.62 -2.53
N SER A 85 -3.95 14.33 -3.82
CA SER A 85 -5.26 14.32 -4.48
C SER A 85 -6.19 13.28 -3.86
N ARG A 86 -5.66 12.08 -3.56
CA ARG A 86 -6.43 11.01 -2.96
C ARG A 86 -6.88 11.34 -1.53
N GLU A 87 -6.03 11.94 -0.74
CA GLU A 87 -6.38 12.41 0.61
C GLU A 87 -7.49 13.46 0.58
N LYS A 88 -7.40 14.41 -0.36
CA LYS A 88 -8.47 15.41 -0.57
C LYS A 88 -9.80 14.76 -0.96
N GLU A 89 -9.76 13.79 -1.87
CA GLU A 89 -10.96 13.04 -2.29
C GLU A 89 -11.59 12.27 -1.11
N ILE A 90 -10.78 11.58 -0.30
CA ILE A 90 -11.22 10.86 0.90
C ILE A 90 -11.93 11.83 1.86
N GLN A 91 -11.32 12.97 2.13
CA GLN A 91 -11.88 13.97 3.04
C GLN A 91 -13.16 14.58 2.49
N GLN A 92 -13.14 15.01 1.24
CA GLN A 92 -14.32 15.63 0.60
C GLN A 92 -15.51 14.67 0.53
N LEU A 93 -15.25 13.40 0.19
CA LEU A 93 -16.31 12.39 0.11
C LEU A 93 -16.92 12.11 1.49
N TRP A 94 -16.11 12.10 2.53
CA TRP A 94 -16.57 11.93 3.90
C TRP A 94 -17.40 13.14 4.38
N GLU A 95 -16.93 14.36 4.15
CA GLU A 95 -17.56 15.59 4.63
C GLU A 95 -18.84 15.93 3.88
N ASN A 96 -18.84 15.74 2.54
CA ASN A 96 -19.98 16.09 1.67
C ASN A 96 -20.90 14.89 1.38
N SER A 97 -20.76 13.81 2.15
CA SER A 97 -21.58 12.61 1.98
C SER A 97 -23.07 12.89 2.21
N PRO A 98 -23.98 12.32 1.39
CA PRO A 98 -25.42 12.34 1.67
C PRO A 98 -25.83 11.44 2.85
N HIS A 99 -24.93 10.55 3.32
CA HIS A 99 -25.17 9.63 4.43
C HIS A 99 -24.96 10.32 5.78
N THR A 100 -25.75 9.92 6.80
CA THR A 100 -25.48 10.33 8.19
C THR A 100 -24.16 9.76 8.68
N TYR A 101 -23.66 10.25 9.81
CA TYR A 101 -22.42 9.73 10.40
C TYR A 101 -22.51 8.22 10.67
N GLU A 102 -23.62 7.75 11.27
CA GLU A 102 -23.87 6.35 11.57
C GLU A 102 -23.91 5.48 10.32
N GLN A 103 -24.52 5.99 9.24
CA GLN A 103 -24.54 5.30 7.94
C GLN A 103 -23.13 5.19 7.35
N ARG A 104 -22.32 6.27 7.40
CA ARG A 104 -20.92 6.23 6.94
C ARG A 104 -20.11 5.23 7.71
N VAL A 105 -20.23 5.24 9.06
CA VAL A 105 -19.56 4.27 9.94
C VAL A 105 -19.97 2.84 9.58
N LYS A 106 -21.27 2.60 9.38
CA LYS A 106 -21.74 1.27 8.99
C LYS A 106 -21.17 0.81 7.66
N ILE A 107 -21.20 1.64 6.62
CA ILE A 107 -20.66 1.32 5.29
C ILE A 107 -19.17 1.01 5.39
N ALA A 108 -18.40 1.82 6.12
CA ALA A 108 -16.98 1.63 6.34
C ALA A 108 -16.67 0.33 7.10
N SER A 109 -17.45 0.04 8.15
CA SER A 109 -17.30 -1.19 8.94
C SER A 109 -17.63 -2.42 8.12
N ASP A 110 -18.73 -2.40 7.35
CA ASP A 110 -19.13 -3.51 6.46
C ASP A 110 -18.02 -3.81 5.43
N TRP A 111 -17.31 -2.77 4.94
CA TRP A 111 -16.18 -2.94 4.03
C TRP A 111 -15.01 -3.70 4.69
N PHE A 112 -14.62 -3.33 5.93
CA PHE A 112 -13.57 -4.04 6.66
C PHE A 112 -13.95 -5.48 6.98
N GLU A 113 -15.19 -5.71 7.45
CA GLU A 113 -15.67 -7.06 7.79
C GLU A 113 -15.70 -7.97 6.55
N ALA A 114 -16.19 -7.45 5.42
CA ALA A 114 -16.20 -8.19 4.16
C ALA A 114 -14.79 -8.62 3.71
N ARG A 115 -13.77 -7.82 3.95
CA ARG A 115 -12.37 -8.13 3.58
C ARG A 115 -11.77 -9.24 4.42
N ALA A 116 -12.12 -9.31 5.70
CA ALA A 116 -11.62 -10.33 6.61
C ALA A 116 -12.30 -11.70 6.39
N CYS A 117 -13.47 -11.73 5.75
CA CYS A 117 -14.23 -12.96 5.57
C CYS A 117 -13.87 -13.68 4.25
N PRO A 118 -13.21 -14.87 4.29
CA PRO A 118 -12.76 -15.58 3.09
C PRO A 118 -13.90 -16.02 2.17
N ASN A 119 -15.11 -16.22 2.72
CA ASN A 119 -16.27 -16.75 2.00
C ASN A 119 -17.14 -15.66 1.35
N VAL A 120 -17.07 -14.44 1.83
CA VAL A 120 -17.88 -13.32 1.34
C VAL A 120 -17.17 -12.55 0.22
N ASN A 121 -15.85 -12.57 0.24
CA ASN A 121 -15.05 -11.83 -0.73
C ASN A 121 -14.32 -12.81 -1.65
N LYS A 122 -14.37 -12.55 -2.96
CA LYS A 122 -13.43 -13.10 -3.93
C LYS A 122 -12.00 -12.60 -3.68
N ASN A 123 -11.67 -12.25 -2.43
CA ASN A 123 -10.38 -11.72 -2.03
C ASN A 123 -9.34 -12.83 -2.14
N ARG A 124 -8.66 -12.84 -3.28
CA ARG A 124 -7.58 -13.80 -3.59
C ARG A 124 -6.43 -13.76 -2.57
N PHE A 125 -6.31 -12.67 -1.80
CA PHE A 125 -5.24 -12.48 -0.81
C PHE A 125 -5.40 -13.31 0.45
N VAL A 126 -6.61 -13.80 0.76
CA VAL A 126 -6.87 -14.72 1.88
C VAL A 126 -7.12 -16.16 1.45
N LYS A 127 -7.07 -16.41 0.13
CA LYS A 127 -7.27 -17.76 -0.42
C LYS A 127 -6.18 -18.71 0.10
N GLY A 128 -6.61 -19.84 0.67
CA GLY A 128 -5.71 -20.83 1.26
C GLY A 128 -5.33 -20.57 2.71
N GLN A 129 -5.65 -19.41 3.26
CA GLN A 129 -5.49 -19.15 4.69
C GLN A 129 -6.62 -19.81 5.50
N LYS A 130 -6.29 -20.23 6.72
CA LYS A 130 -7.26 -20.78 7.68
C LYS A 130 -7.63 -19.70 8.69
N LEU A 131 -8.91 -19.39 8.77
CA LEU A 131 -9.43 -18.38 9.70
C LEU A 131 -8.96 -18.65 11.13
N GLY A 132 -8.48 -17.61 11.81
CA GLY A 132 -8.00 -17.67 13.20
C GLY A 132 -6.66 -18.40 13.39
N LYS A 133 -6.05 -18.95 12.33
CA LYS A 133 -4.81 -19.72 12.48
C LYS A 133 -3.61 -18.80 12.68
N LEU A 134 -2.91 -18.98 13.81
CA LEU A 134 -1.61 -18.38 14.12
C LEU A 134 -0.46 -19.35 13.83
N PRO A 135 0.81 -18.87 13.78
CA PRO A 135 2.00 -19.73 13.75
C PRO A 135 2.04 -20.70 14.93
N GLU A 136 2.59 -21.91 14.74
CA GLU A 136 2.72 -22.88 15.81
C GLU A 136 3.65 -22.42 16.96
N ALA A 137 4.66 -21.61 16.61
CA ALA A 137 5.59 -21.00 17.55
C ALA A 137 5.11 -19.64 18.09
N TRP A 138 3.80 -19.34 18.00
CA TRP A 138 3.27 -18.09 18.54
C TRP A 138 3.38 -18.09 20.06
N ASP A 139 4.07 -17.08 20.59
CA ASP A 139 4.19 -16.86 22.05
C ASP A 139 3.58 -15.50 22.41
N GLY A 140 2.44 -15.52 23.07
CA GLY A 140 1.74 -14.31 23.54
C GLY A 140 2.38 -13.67 24.77
N SER A 141 3.47 -14.19 25.31
CA SER A 141 4.18 -13.63 26.48
C SER A 141 5.27 -12.64 26.09
N VAL A 142 5.68 -12.61 24.82
CA VAL A 142 6.66 -11.67 24.28
C VAL A 142 5.99 -10.58 23.45
N HIS A 143 6.69 -9.47 23.21
CA HIS A 143 6.20 -8.40 22.34
C HIS A 143 6.23 -8.84 20.86
N ASN A 144 5.05 -9.02 20.28
CA ASN A 144 4.89 -9.56 18.93
C ASN A 144 4.67 -8.43 17.91
N ILE A 145 5.54 -8.34 16.91
CA ILE A 145 5.41 -7.40 15.81
C ILE A 145 5.08 -8.17 14.53
N ALA A 146 3.92 -7.90 13.94
CA ALA A 146 3.53 -8.47 12.66
C ALA A 146 3.89 -7.52 11.51
N CYS A 147 4.86 -7.92 10.69
CA CYS A 147 5.37 -7.15 9.56
C CYS A 147 4.70 -7.61 8.26
N PHE A 148 4.08 -6.67 7.54
CA PHE A 148 3.40 -6.92 6.27
C PHE A 148 4.05 -6.10 5.16
N PRO A 149 5.12 -6.61 4.51
CA PRO A 149 5.66 -6.00 3.31
C PRO A 149 4.67 -6.06 2.15
N CYS A 150 4.82 -5.12 1.22
CA CYS A 150 4.00 -5.00 0.02
C CYS A 150 4.60 -5.76 -1.16
N SER A 151 3.88 -5.78 -2.26
CA SER A 151 4.44 -6.10 -3.57
C SER A 151 5.13 -4.84 -4.12
N SER A 152 6.46 -4.84 -4.22
CA SER A 152 7.27 -3.66 -4.58
C SER A 152 6.89 -3.05 -5.94
N ASP A 153 6.36 -3.88 -6.86
CA ASP A 153 5.91 -3.43 -8.18
C ASP A 153 4.65 -2.55 -8.12
N GLU A 154 3.86 -2.64 -7.06
CA GLU A 154 2.65 -1.81 -6.90
C GLU A 154 3.00 -0.33 -6.75
N PHE A 155 4.15 -0.01 -6.18
CA PHE A 155 4.61 1.36 -5.92
C PHE A 155 5.74 1.84 -6.84
N ALA A 156 6.32 0.93 -7.61
CA ALA A 156 7.43 1.28 -8.50
C ALA A 156 7.01 2.29 -9.57
N ALA A 157 7.87 3.30 -9.79
CA ALA A 157 7.74 4.29 -10.86
C ALA A 157 6.44 5.13 -10.85
N ILE A 158 5.80 5.30 -9.71
CA ILE A 158 4.65 6.20 -9.58
C ILE A 158 5.13 7.65 -9.57
N GLY A 159 5.97 8.01 -8.63
CA GLY A 159 6.52 9.36 -8.47
C GLY A 159 7.37 9.45 -7.20
N LYS A 160 8.05 10.59 -7.02
CA LYS A 160 8.90 10.84 -5.85
C LYS A 160 8.14 10.80 -4.53
N GLU A 161 6.85 11.14 -4.55
CA GLU A 161 5.97 11.11 -3.39
C GLU A 161 5.77 9.70 -2.81
N TRP A 162 6.13 8.65 -3.59
CA TRP A 162 6.10 7.26 -3.18
C TRP A 162 7.46 6.69 -2.76
N GLU A 163 8.53 7.48 -2.87
CA GLU A 163 9.84 7.07 -2.38
C GLU A 163 9.79 6.91 -0.86
N ASN A 164 10.34 5.79 -0.36
CA ASN A 164 10.47 5.58 1.07
C ASN A 164 11.50 6.56 1.64
N LEU A 165 11.18 7.21 2.76
CA LEU A 165 12.06 8.21 3.36
C LEU A 165 13.10 7.60 4.30
N LEU A 166 12.87 6.38 4.77
CA LEU A 166 13.70 5.74 5.79
C LEU A 166 14.71 4.76 5.20
N PHE A 167 14.34 4.11 4.09
CA PHE A 167 15.08 3.00 3.50
C PHE A 167 15.04 3.09 1.97
N GLU A 168 16.02 2.50 1.30
CA GLU A 168 16.01 2.39 -0.17
C GLU A 168 14.84 1.53 -0.66
N ASP A 169 14.56 0.44 0.07
CA ASP A 169 13.43 -0.44 -0.15
C ASP A 169 12.94 -1.06 1.18
N GLN A 170 11.83 -1.78 1.14
CA GLN A 170 11.25 -2.43 2.31
C GLN A 170 12.10 -3.62 2.80
N GLU A 171 12.84 -4.26 1.90
CA GLU A 171 13.74 -5.36 2.21
C GLU A 171 14.89 -4.86 3.10
N GLU A 172 15.52 -3.72 2.74
CA GLU A 172 16.53 -3.07 3.59
C GLU A 172 15.93 -2.72 4.97
N GLY A 173 14.71 -2.20 4.97
CA GLY A 173 14.02 -1.87 6.22
C GLY A 173 13.82 -3.07 7.14
N LEU A 174 13.44 -4.22 6.59
CA LEU A 174 13.27 -5.45 7.35
C LEU A 174 14.59 -6.06 7.78
N GLU A 175 15.61 -6.07 6.92
CA GLU A 175 16.99 -6.53 7.24
C GLU A 175 17.56 -5.70 8.39
N TRP A 176 17.43 -4.37 8.29
CA TRP A 176 17.84 -3.44 9.35
C TRP A 176 17.10 -3.71 10.66
N LEU A 177 15.78 -3.89 10.62
CA LEU A 177 14.97 -4.14 11.81
C LEU A 177 15.38 -5.45 12.49
N VAL A 178 15.59 -6.53 11.74
CA VAL A 178 16.07 -7.82 12.27
C VAL A 178 17.39 -7.66 13.02
N GLU A 179 18.33 -6.88 12.49
CA GLU A 179 19.62 -6.65 13.16
C GLU A 179 19.47 -5.76 14.41
N GLN A 180 18.66 -4.68 14.34
CA GLN A 180 18.47 -3.79 15.50
C GLN A 180 17.72 -4.44 16.66
N THR A 181 16.83 -5.40 16.41
CA THR A 181 16.05 -6.08 17.45
C THR A 181 16.70 -7.36 17.98
N LYS A 182 17.91 -7.66 17.56
CA LYS A 182 18.62 -8.89 17.93
C LYS A 182 18.94 -8.99 19.42
N SER A 183 19.20 -7.86 20.08
CA SER A 183 19.41 -7.80 21.54
C SER A 183 18.13 -8.09 22.33
N GLU A 184 16.96 -7.87 21.72
CA GLU A 184 15.64 -8.05 22.33
C GLU A 184 15.04 -9.45 22.03
N ALA A 185 15.84 -10.38 21.48
CA ALA A 185 15.38 -11.67 20.97
C ALA A 185 14.64 -12.56 22.00
N ASN A 186 14.77 -12.29 23.29
CA ASN A 186 14.05 -13.02 24.32
C ASN A 186 12.68 -12.40 24.67
N ASP A 187 12.49 -11.12 24.37
CA ASP A 187 11.32 -10.34 24.78
C ASP A 187 10.49 -9.84 23.59
N LEU A 188 11.01 -10.04 22.35
CA LEU A 188 10.37 -9.57 21.13
C LEU A 188 10.43 -10.62 20.02
N HIS A 189 9.34 -10.73 19.23
CA HIS A 189 9.32 -11.60 18.05
C HIS A 189 8.75 -10.88 16.83
N LEU A 190 9.46 -11.00 15.69
CA LEU A 190 9.07 -10.47 14.39
C LEU A 190 8.42 -11.55 13.54
N TYR A 191 7.19 -11.36 13.13
CA TYR A 191 6.49 -12.21 12.16
C TYR A 191 6.41 -11.50 10.81
N VAL A 192 7.24 -11.88 9.85
CA VAL A 192 7.25 -11.29 8.52
C VAL A 192 6.33 -12.07 7.59
N ARG A 193 5.16 -11.53 7.28
CA ARG A 193 4.16 -12.15 6.40
C ARG A 193 4.37 -11.68 4.95
N ILE A 194 5.08 -12.48 4.16
CA ILE A 194 5.29 -12.19 2.73
C ILE A 194 3.93 -12.20 2.00
N HIS A 195 3.74 -11.19 1.14
CA HIS A 195 2.47 -10.96 0.48
C HIS A 195 2.05 -12.16 -0.39
N PRO A 196 0.79 -12.65 -0.29
CA PRO A 196 0.31 -13.82 -1.04
C PRO A 196 0.42 -13.70 -2.57
N ASN A 197 0.35 -12.49 -3.13
CA ASN A 197 0.55 -12.26 -4.57
C ASN A 197 1.93 -12.68 -5.08
N LEU A 198 2.90 -12.81 -4.19
CA LEU A 198 4.27 -13.21 -4.54
C LEU A 198 4.45 -14.72 -4.62
N THR A 199 3.36 -15.49 -4.52
CA THR A 199 3.38 -16.94 -4.74
C THR A 199 3.95 -17.26 -6.13
N GLY A 200 4.99 -18.10 -6.15
CA GLY A 200 5.67 -18.51 -7.39
C GLY A 200 6.61 -17.47 -7.99
N ILE A 201 6.72 -16.28 -7.42
CA ILE A 201 7.68 -15.27 -7.87
C ILE A 201 9.09 -15.63 -7.37
N VAL A 202 10.06 -15.50 -8.26
CA VAL A 202 11.49 -15.67 -7.96
C VAL A 202 12.22 -14.43 -8.47
N ASN A 203 12.60 -13.58 -7.55
CA ASN A 203 13.38 -12.37 -7.80
C ASN A 203 14.26 -12.04 -6.58
N GLU A 204 15.08 -11.01 -6.68
CA GLU A 204 15.99 -10.57 -5.62
C GLU A 204 15.24 -10.21 -4.34
N SER A 205 14.16 -9.43 -4.42
CA SER A 205 13.32 -9.06 -3.27
C SER A 205 12.82 -10.29 -2.52
N MET A 206 12.30 -11.29 -3.24
CA MET A 206 11.83 -12.53 -2.63
C MET A 206 12.98 -13.34 -1.99
N CYS A 207 14.18 -13.33 -2.59
CA CYS A 207 15.35 -13.98 -2.01
C CYS A 207 15.77 -13.30 -0.70
N ARG A 208 15.81 -11.96 -0.66
CA ARG A 208 16.11 -11.18 0.54
C ARG A 208 15.08 -11.42 1.64
N LEU A 209 13.79 -11.33 1.35
CA LEU A 209 12.73 -11.60 2.33
C LEU A 209 12.80 -13.02 2.91
N LYS A 210 13.08 -14.03 2.08
CA LYS A 210 13.22 -15.42 2.54
C LYS A 210 14.52 -15.68 3.33
N ALA A 211 15.52 -14.84 3.16
CA ALA A 211 16.81 -14.95 3.83
C ALA A 211 16.79 -14.32 5.24
N LEU A 212 15.76 -13.56 5.60
CA LEU A 212 15.59 -13.03 6.94
C LEU A 212 15.59 -14.18 7.95
N THR A 213 16.47 -14.12 8.94
CA THR A 213 16.64 -15.17 9.93
C THR A 213 17.08 -14.60 11.27
N GLY A 214 16.66 -15.25 12.36
CA GLY A 214 16.99 -14.91 13.73
C GLY A 214 16.17 -15.77 14.67
N SER A 215 16.62 -15.96 15.92
CA SER A 215 15.86 -16.68 16.95
C SER A 215 14.50 -15.99 17.24
N HIS A 216 14.42 -14.69 16.99
CA HIS A 216 13.26 -13.82 17.20
C HIS A 216 12.54 -13.48 15.88
N VAL A 217 12.75 -14.24 14.79
CA VAL A 217 12.15 -13.95 13.48
C VAL A 217 11.49 -15.18 12.91
N THR A 218 10.23 -15.03 12.51
CA THR A 218 9.48 -16.05 11.75
C THR A 218 9.04 -15.47 10.42
N VAL A 219 9.55 -16.03 9.31
CA VAL A 219 9.12 -15.64 7.96
C VAL A 219 8.02 -16.55 7.47
N LEU A 220 6.83 -15.98 7.27
CA LEU A 220 5.65 -16.65 6.74
C LEU A 220 5.61 -16.50 5.22
N ARG A 221 5.80 -17.63 4.52
CA ARG A 221 5.82 -17.66 3.05
C ARG A 221 4.47 -17.28 2.44
N PRO A 222 4.44 -16.83 1.17
CA PRO A 222 3.20 -16.46 0.48
C PRO A 222 2.11 -17.53 0.55
N GLU A 223 2.49 -18.82 0.46
CA GLU A 223 1.61 -19.98 0.45
C GLU A 223 1.13 -20.42 1.85
N SER A 224 1.64 -19.78 2.91
CA SER A 224 1.33 -20.14 4.29
C SER A 224 -0.17 -20.07 4.58
N SER A 225 -0.69 -21.08 5.27
CA SER A 225 -2.09 -21.14 5.71
C SER A 225 -2.39 -20.31 6.96
N ILE A 226 -1.40 -19.61 7.50
CA ILE A 226 -1.56 -18.65 8.60
C ILE A 226 -2.48 -17.51 8.17
N SER A 227 -3.44 -17.15 9.01
CA SER A 227 -4.34 -16.04 8.77
C SER A 227 -3.63 -14.70 8.95
N SER A 228 -3.59 -13.88 7.91
CA SER A 228 -3.03 -12.53 7.99
C SER A 228 -3.81 -11.65 8.99
N TYR A 229 -5.13 -11.81 9.04
CA TYR A 229 -5.98 -11.08 9.98
C TYR A 229 -5.77 -11.52 11.41
N ALA A 230 -5.74 -12.84 11.67
CA ALA A 230 -5.47 -13.35 13.03
C ALA A 230 -4.07 -12.91 13.51
N LEU A 231 -3.08 -12.92 12.62
CA LEU A 231 -1.74 -12.46 12.92
C LEU A 231 -1.72 -10.96 13.28
N ALA A 232 -2.41 -10.13 12.49
CA ALA A 232 -2.51 -8.69 12.75
C ALA A 232 -3.27 -8.37 14.04
N GLU A 233 -4.35 -9.11 14.33
CA GLU A 233 -5.16 -8.93 15.53
C GLU A 233 -4.46 -9.41 16.82
N ALA A 234 -3.65 -10.46 16.74
CA ALA A 234 -2.94 -11.02 17.87
C ALA A 234 -1.62 -10.28 18.20
N ALA A 235 -1.08 -9.53 17.25
CA ALA A 235 0.18 -8.79 17.43
C ALA A 235 -0.02 -7.56 18.34
N ASP A 236 1.03 -7.20 19.09
CA ASP A 236 1.07 -5.97 19.87
C ASP A 236 1.24 -4.74 18.97
N THR A 237 1.91 -4.92 17.82
CA THR A 237 2.12 -3.86 16.83
C THR A 237 2.13 -4.46 15.41
N VAL A 238 1.47 -3.80 14.49
CA VAL A 238 1.56 -4.09 13.06
C VAL A 238 2.52 -3.10 12.39
N LEU A 239 3.49 -3.60 11.64
CA LEU A 239 4.40 -2.80 10.81
C LEU A 239 4.08 -3.02 9.34
N THR A 240 3.93 -1.92 8.57
CA THR A 240 3.77 -1.98 7.11
C THR A 240 4.66 -0.97 6.39
N PHE A 241 4.91 -1.24 5.11
CA PHE A 241 5.59 -0.32 4.20
C PHE A 241 4.64 0.31 3.16
N GLY A 242 3.32 0.19 3.41
CA GLY A 242 2.27 0.72 2.53
C GLY A 242 1.10 -0.24 2.30
N SER A 243 1.12 -1.43 2.93
CA SER A 243 0.04 -2.42 2.85
C SER A 243 -1.26 -1.91 3.47
N SER A 244 -2.41 -2.22 2.86
CA SER A 244 -3.73 -1.94 3.43
C SER A 244 -3.96 -2.65 4.77
N VAL A 245 -3.20 -3.71 5.08
CA VAL A 245 -3.25 -4.37 6.38
C VAL A 245 -2.96 -3.40 7.53
N GLY A 246 -2.14 -2.36 7.31
CA GLY A 246 -1.87 -1.34 8.33
C GLY A 246 -3.11 -0.57 8.77
N ILE A 247 -3.93 -0.11 7.82
CA ILE A 247 -5.17 0.60 8.14
C ILE A 247 -6.27 -0.35 8.63
N GLU A 248 -6.27 -1.61 8.16
CA GLU A 248 -7.17 -2.66 8.59
C GLU A 248 -6.88 -3.07 10.06
N ALA A 249 -5.61 -3.14 10.46
CA ALA A 249 -5.18 -3.35 11.85
C ALA A 249 -5.59 -2.17 12.75
N ALA A 250 -5.35 -0.94 12.31
CA ALA A 250 -5.76 0.27 13.05
C ALA A 250 -7.29 0.31 13.28
N TYR A 251 -8.09 -0.07 12.28
CA TYR A 251 -9.55 -0.20 12.45
C TYR A 251 -9.92 -1.19 13.55
N ARG A 252 -9.22 -2.31 13.67
CA ARG A 252 -9.48 -3.38 14.65
C ARG A 252 -8.87 -3.12 16.02
N GLY A 253 -8.22 -1.96 16.21
CA GLY A 253 -7.63 -1.57 17.49
C GLY A 253 -6.23 -2.11 17.72
N THR A 254 -5.55 -2.65 16.73
CA THR A 254 -4.14 -2.99 16.82
C THR A 254 -3.30 -1.79 16.40
N PRO A 255 -2.35 -1.31 17.23
CA PRO A 255 -1.44 -0.23 16.87
C PRO A 255 -0.72 -0.53 15.56
N SER A 256 -0.71 0.43 14.65
CA SER A 256 -0.13 0.27 13.32
C SER A 256 0.93 1.32 13.05
N VAL A 257 2.13 0.87 12.66
CA VAL A 257 3.27 1.69 12.27
C VAL A 257 3.45 1.58 10.75
N LEU A 258 3.48 2.72 10.07
CA LEU A 258 3.69 2.82 8.64
C LEU A 258 5.10 3.35 8.37
N ALA A 259 6.01 2.48 7.95
CA ALA A 259 7.39 2.80 7.60
C ALA A 259 7.60 3.11 6.09
N GLY A 260 6.52 3.34 5.36
CA GLY A 260 6.53 3.65 3.93
C GLY A 260 5.52 4.71 3.56
N ARG A 261 5.04 4.66 2.31
CA ARG A 261 4.06 5.59 1.77
C ARG A 261 2.77 4.89 1.38
N CYS A 262 1.63 5.56 1.61
CA CYS A 262 0.32 5.07 1.20
C CYS A 262 -0.74 6.17 1.25
N PHE A 263 -1.93 5.90 0.73
CA PHE A 263 -3.04 6.84 0.70
C PHE A 263 -3.66 7.16 2.07
N TYR A 264 -3.38 6.39 3.11
CA TYR A 264 -3.92 6.61 4.45
C TYR A 264 -2.90 7.25 5.43
N GLN A 265 -1.70 7.57 4.94
CA GLN A 265 -0.59 8.03 5.80
C GLN A 265 -0.93 9.26 6.65
N ASN A 266 -1.75 10.20 6.15
CA ASN A 266 -2.09 11.44 6.84
C ASN A 266 -3.50 11.42 7.46
N LEU A 267 -4.17 10.26 7.49
CA LEU A 267 -5.52 10.15 8.07
C LEU A 267 -5.53 10.00 9.60
N GLY A 268 -4.36 9.99 10.25
CA GLY A 268 -4.23 9.97 11.70
C GLY A 268 -4.47 8.62 12.39
N ALA A 269 -4.64 7.54 11.62
CA ALA A 269 -4.91 6.19 12.14
C ALA A 269 -3.63 5.37 12.40
N THR A 270 -2.47 5.80 11.90
CA THR A 270 -1.18 5.09 12.00
C THR A 270 -0.10 5.96 12.61
N TYR A 271 0.92 5.33 13.18
CA TYR A 271 2.18 5.96 13.57
C TYR A 271 3.08 6.02 12.34
N ASN A 272 3.61 7.20 12.03
CA ASN A 272 4.39 7.44 10.80
C ASN A 272 5.75 8.02 11.19
N PRO A 273 6.75 7.18 11.46
CA PRO A 273 8.08 7.63 11.89
C PRO A 273 8.76 8.45 10.79
N SER A 274 9.47 9.49 11.21
CA SER A 274 10.25 10.38 10.34
C SER A 274 11.73 10.00 10.28
N SER A 275 12.17 9.07 11.14
CA SER A 275 13.55 8.56 11.20
C SER A 275 13.58 7.08 11.57
N ARG A 276 14.73 6.43 11.30
CA ARG A 276 14.97 5.03 11.71
C ARG A 276 14.96 4.89 13.24
N ASP A 277 15.50 5.86 13.96
CA ASP A 277 15.51 5.85 15.43
C ASP A 277 14.09 5.96 16.00
N GLU A 278 13.25 6.83 15.44
CA GLU A 278 11.85 6.93 15.82
C GLU A 278 11.08 5.63 15.51
N LEU A 279 11.33 5.01 14.34
CA LEU A 279 10.76 3.71 13.98
C LEU A 279 11.11 2.66 15.04
N LEU A 280 12.39 2.55 15.42
CA LEU A 280 12.85 1.58 16.40
C LEU A 280 12.21 1.84 17.76
N GLN A 281 12.17 3.10 18.22
CA GLN A 281 11.52 3.48 19.48
C GLN A 281 10.04 3.11 19.51
N LEU A 282 9.31 3.37 18.43
CA LEU A 282 7.90 2.97 18.31
C LEU A 282 7.74 1.45 18.43
N LEU A 283 8.55 0.70 17.69
CA LEU A 283 8.44 -0.77 17.65
C LEU A 283 8.85 -1.46 18.97
N LEU A 284 9.75 -0.86 19.75
CA LEU A 284 10.15 -1.36 21.07
C LEU A 284 9.22 -0.88 22.21
N SER A 285 8.28 0.01 21.92
CA SER A 285 7.37 0.56 22.90
C SER A 285 6.03 -0.14 22.88
N LYS A 286 5.36 -0.22 24.04
CA LYS A 286 3.95 -0.58 24.06
C LYS A 286 3.13 0.62 23.54
N LEU A 287 2.58 0.47 22.35
CA LEU A 287 1.79 1.50 21.71
C LEU A 287 0.30 1.37 22.07
N GLU A 288 -0.37 2.51 22.19
CA GLU A 288 -1.83 2.54 22.27
C GLU A 288 -2.43 2.67 20.87
N PRO A 289 -3.58 2.03 20.59
CA PRO A 289 -4.27 2.23 19.32
C PRO A 289 -4.60 3.71 19.10
N LYS A 290 -4.39 4.20 17.89
CA LYS A 290 -4.87 5.53 17.49
C LYS A 290 -6.37 5.50 17.22
N SER A 291 -7.00 6.69 17.11
CA SER A 291 -8.39 6.79 16.69
C SER A 291 -8.61 6.07 15.34
N ASN A 292 -9.68 5.30 15.25
CA ASN A 292 -10.06 4.61 14.00
C ASN A 292 -10.81 5.51 13.00
N GLU A 293 -11.03 6.78 13.33
CA GLU A 293 -11.75 7.73 12.45
C GLU A 293 -11.13 7.82 11.05
N GLY A 294 -9.78 7.88 10.97
CA GLY A 294 -9.07 7.87 9.69
C GLY A 294 -9.26 6.57 8.91
N ALA A 295 -9.33 5.44 9.60
CA ALA A 295 -9.61 4.15 8.97
C ALA A 295 -11.04 4.11 8.42
N LEU A 296 -12.03 4.62 9.17
CA LEU A 296 -13.42 4.72 8.72
C LEU A 296 -13.56 5.60 7.47
N ARG A 297 -12.89 6.75 7.42
CA ARG A 297 -12.87 7.64 6.25
C ARG A 297 -12.29 6.93 5.03
N TYR A 298 -11.17 6.25 5.19
CA TYR A 298 -10.53 5.48 4.12
C TYR A 298 -11.43 4.36 3.60
N ALA A 299 -12.02 3.57 4.49
CA ALA A 299 -12.90 2.47 4.09
C ALA A 299 -14.20 2.95 3.45
N TYR A 300 -14.78 4.03 3.96
CA TYR A 300 -15.96 4.66 3.36
C TYR A 300 -15.68 5.10 1.93
N TYR A 301 -14.53 5.76 1.72
CA TYR A 301 -14.06 6.11 0.38
C TYR A 301 -13.98 4.88 -0.53
N LEU A 302 -13.29 3.82 -0.09
CA LEU A 302 -13.13 2.60 -0.90
C LEU A 302 -14.44 1.82 -1.14
N ALA A 303 -15.44 2.04 -0.31
CA ALA A 303 -16.76 1.40 -0.45
C ALA A 303 -17.73 2.16 -1.37
N THR A 304 -17.49 3.45 -1.60
CA THR A 304 -18.47 4.34 -2.25
C THR A 304 -17.94 5.12 -3.44
N PHE A 305 -16.63 5.10 -3.65
CA PHE A 305 -15.96 5.84 -4.72
C PHE A 305 -15.89 5.10 -6.04
#